data_a80c7f624c18c7c0206487fdef862528
#
_entry.id   a80c7f624c18c7c0206487fdef862528
#
_cell.length_a   1.000
_cell.length_b   1.000
_cell.length_c   1.000
_cell.angle_alpha   90.00
_cell.angle_beta   90.00
_cell.angle_gamma   90.00
#
_symmetry.space_group_name_H-M   'P 1'
#
loop_
_entity.id
_entity.type
_entity.pdbx_description
1 polymer ?
#
loop_
_entity_poly.entity_id
_entity_poly.type
_entity_poly.pdbx_seq_one_letter_code
_entity_poly.pdbx_strand_id
1 'polypeptide(L)'
;MNYKPLPSGLIIKDSGIEGQGVFTTRDLHVGCNLGISHYRIDTSGVNSINKEENTNEFIRTPLGGFINHSDTPNCGRSQIRIKPGFDKWNIVVVENIKAGEELTLKYTMYHPTEPPKDK
;
A
#
# COMPACT_ATOMS: atom_id res chain seq x y z
N MET A 1 5.43 -8.95 -24.92
CA MET A 1 4.84 -8.05 -24.03
C MET A 1 5.34 -8.28 -22.62
N ASN A 2 5.64 -7.24 -21.92
CA ASN A 2 6.20 -7.39 -20.58
C ASN A 2 5.17 -7.00 -19.55
N TYR A 3 4.93 -7.92 -18.64
CA TYR A 3 4.04 -7.61 -17.54
C TYR A 3 4.86 -7.00 -16.41
N LYS A 4 4.44 -5.86 -15.95
CA LYS A 4 5.14 -5.18 -14.87
C LYS A 4 4.20 -5.02 -13.71
N PRO A 5 4.36 -5.84 -12.68
CA PRO A 5 3.46 -5.75 -11.53
C PRO A 5 3.67 -4.50 -10.69
N LEU A 6 4.79 -3.81 -10.88
CA LEU A 6 5.08 -2.59 -10.12
C LEU A 6 5.12 -1.40 -11.04
N PRO A 7 4.89 -0.21 -10.50
CA PRO A 7 5.07 1.01 -11.28
C PRO A 7 6.48 1.12 -11.80
N SER A 8 6.64 1.91 -12.85
CA SER A 8 7.92 2.10 -13.47
C SER A 8 8.94 2.64 -12.47
N GLY A 9 10.13 2.10 -12.49
CA GLY A 9 11.19 2.56 -11.61
C GLY A 9 11.24 1.85 -10.27
N LEU A 10 10.35 0.90 -10.03
CA LEU A 10 10.36 0.12 -8.80
C LEU A 10 10.61 -1.33 -9.14
N ILE A 11 11.40 -2.00 -8.30
CA ILE A 11 11.72 -3.40 -8.51
C ILE A 11 11.63 -4.14 -7.18
N ILE A 12 11.47 -5.44 -7.27
CA ILE A 12 11.47 -6.31 -6.10
C ILE A 12 12.81 -7.03 -6.06
N LYS A 13 13.45 -7.03 -4.91
CA LYS A 13 14.65 -7.81 -4.74
C LYS A 13 14.87 -8.09 -3.27
N ASP A 14 15.89 -8.87 -2.97
CA ASP A 14 16.15 -9.27 -1.60
C ASP A 14 16.37 -8.04 -0.72
N SER A 15 15.77 -8.08 0.46
CA SER A 15 15.77 -6.96 1.37
C SER A 15 16.69 -7.24 2.53
N GLY A 16 17.33 -6.21 3.05
CA GLY A 16 18.08 -6.36 4.28
C GLY A 16 17.17 -6.37 5.50
N ILE A 17 15.88 -6.05 5.33
CA ILE A 17 14.95 -6.05 6.45
C ILE A 17 14.34 -7.42 6.60
N GLU A 18 13.69 -7.89 5.57
CA GLU A 18 13.04 -9.20 5.64
C GLU A 18 12.68 -9.65 4.26
N GLY A 19 13.05 -10.88 3.90
CA GLY A 19 12.66 -11.48 2.63
C GLY A 19 12.96 -10.57 1.47
N GLN A 20 11.91 -10.26 0.70
CA GLN A 20 12.05 -9.39 -0.45
C GLN A 20 11.39 -8.06 -0.15
N GLY A 21 11.80 -7.04 -0.83
CA GLY A 21 11.26 -5.71 -0.64
C GLY A 21 11.18 -4.96 -1.94
N VAL A 22 10.67 -3.74 -1.89
CA VAL A 22 10.52 -2.86 -3.05
C VAL A 22 11.64 -1.84 -3.01
N PHE A 23 12.35 -1.73 -4.11
CA PHE A 23 13.49 -0.80 -4.23
C PHE A 23 13.23 0.13 -5.40
N THR A 24 13.80 1.33 -5.33
CA THR A 24 13.67 2.26 -6.43
C THR A 24 14.93 2.25 -7.27
N THR A 25 14.76 2.38 -8.58
CA THR A 25 15.91 2.46 -9.50
C THR A 25 16.27 3.90 -9.82
N ARG A 26 15.52 4.86 -9.26
CA ARG A 26 15.78 6.28 -9.51
C ARG A 26 15.54 7.05 -8.23
N ASP A 27 16.01 8.28 -8.20
CA ASP A 27 15.78 9.14 -7.05
C ASP A 27 14.31 9.52 -6.99
N LEU A 28 13.75 9.53 -5.78
CA LEU A 28 12.36 9.89 -5.56
C LEU A 28 12.30 11.05 -4.59
N HIS A 29 11.40 11.98 -4.84
CA HIS A 29 11.27 13.17 -4.02
C HIS A 29 9.99 13.13 -3.21
N VAL A 30 10.00 13.84 -2.09
CA VAL A 30 8.84 13.95 -1.23
C VAL A 30 7.62 14.35 -2.05
N GLY A 31 6.52 13.68 -1.83
CA GLY A 31 5.27 13.98 -2.53
C GLY A 31 5.02 13.11 -3.73
N CYS A 32 6.01 12.33 -4.15
CA CYS A 32 5.81 11.47 -5.31
C CYS A 32 4.82 10.37 -4.99
N ASN A 33 3.82 10.18 -5.84
CA ASN A 33 2.83 9.13 -5.67
C ASN A 33 3.32 7.90 -6.41
N LEU A 34 3.54 6.82 -5.68
CA LEU A 34 4.15 5.62 -6.24
C LEU A 34 3.11 4.62 -6.74
N GLY A 35 1.84 4.86 -6.48
CA GLY A 35 0.83 3.94 -6.95
C GLY A 35 0.00 3.40 -5.81
N ILE A 36 -0.85 2.45 -6.11
CA ILE A 36 -1.84 1.96 -5.17
C ILE A 36 -1.27 0.80 -4.39
N SER A 37 -1.43 0.83 -3.06
CA SER A 37 -1.01 -0.29 -2.23
C SER A 37 -2.13 -1.31 -2.07
N HIS A 38 -3.35 -0.84 -1.91
CA HIS A 38 -4.47 -1.76 -1.76
C HIS A 38 -5.79 -1.00 -1.92
N TYR A 39 -6.86 -1.78 -2.06
CA TYR A 39 -8.22 -1.27 -2.17
C TYR A 39 -9.07 -1.85 -1.07
N ARG A 40 -10.13 -1.16 -0.73
CA ARG A 40 -11.18 -1.72 0.12
C ARG A 40 -12.49 -1.62 -0.64
N ILE A 41 -13.20 -2.71 -0.74
CA ILE A 41 -14.48 -2.76 -1.42
C ILE A 41 -15.52 -3.26 -0.44
N ASP A 42 -16.59 -2.48 -0.29
CA ASP A 42 -17.70 -2.86 0.57
C ASP A 42 -18.73 -3.55 -0.30
N THR A 43 -18.92 -4.84 -0.06
CA THR A 43 -19.83 -5.64 -0.89
C THR A 43 -21.19 -5.82 -0.25
N SER A 44 -21.50 -5.09 0.81
CA SER A 44 -22.75 -5.31 1.51
C SER A 44 -23.96 -5.03 0.64
N GLY A 45 -23.85 -4.09 -0.28
CA GLY A 45 -24.97 -3.81 -1.16
C GLY A 45 -25.16 -4.81 -2.26
N VAL A 46 -24.17 -5.67 -2.48
CA VAL A 46 -24.23 -6.65 -3.54
C VAL A 46 -24.88 -7.92 -3.06
N ASN A 47 -24.64 -8.29 -1.81
CA ASN A 47 -25.14 -9.54 -1.29
C ASN A 47 -25.94 -9.26 -0.04
N SER A 48 -27.20 -8.99 -0.19
CA SER A 48 -28.02 -8.63 0.93
C SER A 48 -28.45 -9.82 1.77
N ILE A 49 -28.16 -11.02 1.34
CA ILE A 49 -28.55 -12.19 2.09
C ILE A 49 -27.77 -12.31 3.38
N ASN A 50 -26.50 -11.98 3.33
CA ASN A 50 -25.64 -12.13 4.49
C ASN A 50 -25.28 -10.80 5.08
N LYS A 51 -26.24 -10.13 5.66
CA LYS A 51 -25.96 -8.81 6.16
C LYS A 51 -25.10 -8.79 7.39
N GLU A 52 -25.03 -9.93 8.05
CA GLU A 52 -24.25 -9.95 9.27
C GLU A 52 -22.82 -10.21 9.06
N GLU A 53 -22.40 -10.57 7.85
CA GLU A 53 -21.02 -10.88 7.62
C GLU A 53 -20.25 -9.63 7.32
N ASN A 54 -18.94 -9.70 7.58
CA ASN A 54 -18.07 -8.63 7.20
C ASN A 54 -18.05 -8.56 5.69
N THR A 55 -18.52 -7.45 5.15
CA THR A 55 -18.64 -7.34 3.71
C THR A 55 -17.53 -6.51 3.09
N ASN A 56 -16.53 -6.14 3.85
CA ASN A 56 -15.41 -5.42 3.29
C ASN A 56 -14.37 -6.40 2.78
N GLU A 57 -13.87 -6.13 1.59
CA GLU A 57 -12.79 -6.90 1.02
C GLU A 57 -11.62 -6.01 0.77
N PHE A 58 -10.44 -6.49 1.11
CA PHE A 58 -9.21 -5.75 0.89
C PHE A 58 -8.40 -6.47 -0.16
N ILE A 59 -8.01 -5.75 -1.19
CA ILE A 59 -7.26 -6.30 -2.31
C ILE A 59 -5.93 -5.59 -2.37
N ARG A 60 -4.84 -6.33 -2.24
CA ARG A 60 -3.50 -5.78 -2.16
C ARG A 60 -2.84 -5.86 -3.52
N THR A 61 -2.18 -4.79 -3.91
CA THR A 61 -1.39 -4.80 -5.15
C THR A 61 -0.01 -5.38 -4.84
N PRO A 62 0.76 -5.73 -5.86
CA PRO A 62 2.13 -6.18 -5.61
C PRO A 62 2.96 -5.14 -4.86
N LEU A 63 2.76 -3.87 -5.15
CA LEU A 63 3.48 -2.83 -4.42
C LEU A 63 3.16 -2.90 -2.94
N GLY A 64 1.88 -2.99 -2.59
CA GLY A 64 1.50 -3.08 -1.18
C GLY A 64 1.88 -4.40 -0.56
N GLY A 65 2.02 -5.45 -1.37
CA GLY A 65 2.34 -6.75 -0.84
C GLY A 65 3.80 -6.96 -0.53
N PHE A 66 4.69 -6.25 -1.22
CA PHE A 66 6.12 -6.48 -1.05
C PHE A 66 6.84 -5.37 -0.29
N ILE A 67 6.17 -4.26 -0.01
CA ILE A 67 6.83 -3.17 0.69
C ILE A 67 6.97 -3.54 2.17
N ASN A 68 8.13 -3.36 2.72
CA ASN A 68 8.43 -3.78 4.08
C ASN A 68 8.12 -2.70 5.11
N HIS A 69 8.00 -3.14 6.36
CA HIS A 69 7.71 -2.25 7.47
C HIS A 69 8.99 -1.63 8.02
N SER A 70 8.89 -0.41 8.46
CA SER A 70 9.96 0.24 9.21
C SER A 70 9.33 1.22 10.18
N ASP A 71 9.97 1.39 11.34
CA ASP A 71 9.50 2.39 12.29
C ASP A 71 9.94 3.78 11.86
N THR A 72 10.89 3.88 10.94
CA THR A 72 11.32 5.15 10.37
C THR A 72 11.14 5.09 8.87
N PRO A 73 9.89 5.05 8.39
CA PRO A 73 9.63 4.79 6.99
C PRO A 73 9.92 6.00 6.12
N ASN A 74 10.18 5.73 4.84
CA ASN A 74 10.35 6.81 3.88
C ASN A 74 9.11 7.01 3.02
N CYS A 75 8.06 6.21 3.23
CA CYS A 75 6.80 6.34 2.50
C CYS A 75 5.64 6.34 3.47
N GLY A 76 4.53 6.90 3.02
CA GLY A 76 3.29 6.90 3.78
C GLY A 76 2.14 6.50 2.88
N ARG A 77 0.97 6.36 3.48
CA ARG A 77 -0.23 6.03 2.74
C ARG A 77 -1.17 7.20 2.71
N SER A 78 -1.89 7.32 1.60
CA SER A 78 -2.91 8.34 1.45
C SER A 78 -4.19 7.66 1.00
N GLN A 79 -5.24 7.79 1.80
CA GLN A 79 -6.52 7.15 1.49
C GLN A 79 -7.35 8.05 0.60
N ILE A 80 -7.92 7.46 -0.43
CA ILE A 80 -8.76 8.20 -1.36
C ILE A 80 -10.05 7.44 -1.51
N ARG A 81 -11.17 8.11 -1.29
CA ARG A 81 -12.46 7.50 -1.53
C ARG A 81 -12.82 7.68 -2.99
N ILE A 82 -12.98 6.57 -3.71
CA ILE A 82 -13.37 6.62 -5.11
C ILE A 82 -14.85 6.85 -5.20
N LYS A 83 -15.62 6.14 -4.38
CA LYS A 83 -17.04 6.34 -4.27
C LYS A 83 -17.48 5.63 -2.99
N PRO A 84 -18.69 5.84 -2.51
CA PRO A 84 -19.11 5.17 -1.29
C PRO A 84 -18.89 3.66 -1.40
N GLY A 85 -18.20 3.10 -0.43
CA GLY A 85 -17.92 1.68 -0.41
C GLY A 85 -16.69 1.26 -1.20
N PHE A 86 -15.95 2.21 -1.79
CA PHE A 86 -14.80 1.86 -2.61
C PHE A 86 -13.68 2.86 -2.33
N ASP A 87 -12.71 2.42 -1.56
CA ASP A 87 -11.56 3.26 -1.20
C ASP A 87 -10.28 2.66 -1.75
N LYS A 88 -9.29 3.50 -1.96
CA LYS A 88 -7.96 3.02 -2.29
C LYS A 88 -6.94 3.76 -1.47
N TRP A 89 -5.79 3.14 -1.30
CA TRP A 89 -4.67 3.75 -0.58
C TRP A 89 -3.49 3.81 -1.52
N ASN A 90 -2.95 5.00 -1.69
CA ASN A 90 -1.75 5.20 -2.49
C ASN A 90 -0.55 5.25 -1.57
N ILE A 91 0.61 4.93 -2.10
CA ILE A 91 1.85 5.06 -1.37
C ILE A 91 2.53 6.32 -1.87
N VAL A 92 2.90 7.19 -0.94
CA VAL A 92 3.46 8.49 -1.25
C VAL A 92 4.79 8.63 -0.53
N VAL A 93 5.77 9.20 -1.21
CA VAL A 93 7.10 9.41 -0.63
C VAL A 93 7.02 10.53 0.39
N VAL A 94 7.49 10.26 1.62
CA VAL A 94 7.49 11.27 2.67
C VAL A 94 8.90 11.77 3.01
N GLU A 95 9.93 11.08 2.52
CA GLU A 95 11.32 11.54 2.63
C GLU A 95 11.99 11.23 1.32
N ASN A 96 12.91 12.08 0.89
CA ASN A 96 13.61 11.83 -0.36
C ASN A 96 14.32 10.48 -0.31
N ILE A 97 14.23 9.73 -1.39
CA ILE A 97 14.78 8.39 -1.48
C ILE A 97 15.74 8.38 -2.66
N LYS A 98 16.89 7.78 -2.49
CA LYS A 98 17.87 7.71 -3.55
C LYS A 98 17.77 6.41 -4.31
N ALA A 99 18.18 6.44 -5.57
CA ALA A 99 18.20 5.25 -6.38
C ALA A 99 18.94 4.13 -5.64
N GLY A 100 18.37 2.96 -5.64
CA GLY A 100 18.94 1.80 -4.96
C GLY A 100 18.44 1.57 -3.56
N GLU A 101 17.71 2.51 -2.99
CA GLU A 101 17.25 2.36 -1.62
C GLU A 101 15.91 1.64 -1.57
N GLU A 102 15.65 1.03 -0.44
CA GLU A 102 14.42 0.29 -0.24
C GLU A 102 13.31 1.22 0.26
N LEU A 103 12.08 1.00 -0.23
CA LEU A 103 10.92 1.74 0.21
C LEU A 103 10.30 1.03 1.40
N THR A 104 9.88 1.79 2.39
CA THR A 104 9.30 1.22 3.61
C THR A 104 8.08 2.01 4.03
N LEU A 105 7.18 1.32 4.73
CA LEU A 105 5.99 1.90 5.31
C LEU A 105 5.92 1.52 6.77
N LYS A 106 5.16 2.27 7.53
CA LYS A 106 4.92 1.89 8.93
C LYS A 106 3.56 1.20 8.99
N TYR A 107 3.58 -0.09 9.23
CA TYR A 107 2.37 -0.90 9.17
C TYR A 107 1.39 -0.56 10.27
N THR A 108 1.87 -0.09 11.41
CA THR A 108 0.98 0.15 12.53
C THR A 108 -0.03 1.24 12.27
N MET A 109 0.11 1.96 11.16
CA MET A 109 -0.85 2.99 10.86
C MET A 109 -2.15 2.43 10.38
N TYR A 110 -2.23 1.14 10.10
CA TYR A 110 -3.42 0.63 9.44
C TYR A 110 -3.62 -0.84 9.73
N HIS A 111 -4.78 -1.17 10.26
CA HIS A 111 -5.17 -2.54 10.51
C HIS A 111 -6.52 -2.76 9.89
N PRO A 112 -6.61 -3.54 8.84
CA PRO A 112 -7.91 -3.75 8.19
C PRO A 112 -8.89 -4.49 9.06
N THR A 113 -8.40 -5.23 10.07
CA THR A 113 -9.30 -6.04 10.87
C THR A 113 -9.63 -5.41 12.21
N GLU A 114 -9.15 -4.23 12.49
CA GLU A 114 -9.42 -3.60 13.75
C GLU A 114 -9.84 -2.19 13.53
N PRO A 115 -10.71 -1.67 14.38
CA PRO A 115 -11.05 -0.27 14.26
C PRO A 115 -9.83 0.57 14.63
N PRO A 116 -9.76 1.77 14.12
CA PRO A 116 -8.67 2.62 14.47
C PRO A 116 -8.67 2.89 15.95
N LYS A 117 -7.50 2.86 16.53
CA LYS A 117 -7.44 3.20 17.88
C LYS A 117 -7.41 4.64 17.96
N ASP A 118 -8.17 5.11 18.70
CA ASP A 118 -8.11 6.38 18.77
C ASP A 118 -7.22 6.81 19.53
N LYS A 119 -6.67 6.85 19.52
CA LYS A 119 -5.85 7.00 20.23
C LYS A 119 -5.49 7.93 20.36
#